data_3d210d089a403742f22e5b8c1faa109a
#
_entry.id   3d210d089a403742f22e5b8c1faa109a
#
_cell.length_a   1.000
_cell.length_b   1.000
_cell.length_c   1.000
_cell.angle_alpha   90.00
_cell.angle_beta   90.00
_cell.angle_gamma   90.00
#
_symmetry.space_group_name_H-M   'P 1'
#
loop_
_entity.id
_entity.type
_entity.pdbx_description
1 polymer ?
#
loop_
_entity_poly.entity_id
_entity_poly.type
_entity_poly.pdbx_seq_one_letter_code
_entity_poly.pdbx_strand_id
1 'polypeptide(L)'
;TGGQTQYVLELVKSLANTSEVDQVDLVTRLIKDSKIDISYSKQREFIEPGAQILRFQFGPNKYLRKELFWPYLDELTQNLVQYYQQHENKLNFIHAHYADAGYVGVRLSRALKVPFIFTGHSLGREKKRKLLEAGLKINQIEKLYCISKRINAEEEALKCADIVVTSTKQEAIHQYSQYCSFSLDKSKVIAPGVDHTKFHHIHSTTETSEIDNM
;
A
#
# COMPACT_ATOMS: atom_id res chain seq x y z
N THR A 1 -14.22 1.24 -3.58
CA THR A 1 -12.76 1.40 -3.33
C THR A 1 -12.57 1.79 -1.87
N GLY A 2 -11.63 1.14 -1.17
CA GLY A 2 -11.33 1.47 0.24
C GLY A 2 -10.49 2.74 0.34
N GLY A 3 -10.51 3.40 1.51
CA GLY A 3 -9.74 4.64 1.76
C GLY A 3 -8.24 4.52 1.48
N GLN A 4 -7.64 3.35 1.71
CA GLN A 4 -6.23 3.09 1.37
C GLN A 4 -5.94 3.22 -0.14
N THR A 5 -6.84 2.72 -1.00
CA THR A 5 -6.64 2.81 -2.47
C THR A 5 -6.66 4.26 -2.93
N GLN A 6 -7.62 5.04 -2.42
CA GLN A 6 -7.71 6.46 -2.74
C GLN A 6 -6.47 7.23 -2.25
N TYR A 7 -6.05 6.97 -1.00
CA TYR A 7 -4.83 7.57 -0.44
C TYR A 7 -3.60 7.31 -1.32
N VAL A 8 -3.39 6.05 -1.75
CA VAL A 8 -2.21 5.69 -2.56
C VAL A 8 -2.28 6.33 -3.95
N LEU A 9 -3.46 6.38 -4.58
CA LEU A 9 -3.63 7.05 -5.87
C LEU A 9 -3.33 8.54 -5.81
N GLU A 10 -3.84 9.23 -4.79
CA GLU A 10 -3.56 10.67 -4.62
C GLU A 10 -2.09 10.93 -4.26
N LEU A 11 -1.46 10.04 -3.46
CA LEU A 11 -0.02 10.12 -3.20
C LEU A 11 0.82 9.97 -4.48
N VAL A 12 0.46 9.02 -5.35
CA VAL A 12 1.14 8.80 -6.65
C VAL A 12 1.08 10.06 -7.50
N LYS A 13 -0.11 10.68 -7.63
CA LYS A 13 -0.28 11.93 -8.37
C LYS A 13 0.52 13.07 -7.75
N SER A 14 0.43 13.23 -6.41
CA SER A 14 1.19 14.27 -5.72
C SER A 14 2.69 14.14 -5.92
N LEU A 15 3.23 12.93 -5.86
CA LEU A 15 4.66 12.67 -6.10
C LEU A 15 5.05 12.97 -7.56
N ALA A 16 4.24 12.55 -8.53
CA ALA A 16 4.50 12.80 -9.95
C ALA A 16 4.50 14.29 -10.32
N ASN A 17 3.82 15.11 -9.51
CA ASN A 17 3.78 16.57 -9.68
C ASN A 17 4.90 17.32 -8.94
N THR A 18 5.84 16.60 -8.30
CA THR A 18 7.03 17.23 -7.70
C THR A 18 8.18 17.27 -8.73
N SER A 19 9.00 18.33 -8.67
CA SER A 19 10.14 18.50 -9.59
C SER A 19 11.25 17.46 -9.39
N GLU A 20 11.27 16.81 -8.25
CA GLU A 20 12.31 15.84 -7.86
C GLU A 20 11.97 14.40 -8.28
N VAL A 21 10.79 14.17 -8.85
CA VAL A 21 10.30 12.83 -9.23
C VAL A 21 9.98 12.78 -10.72
N ASP A 22 10.76 12.03 -11.47
CA ASP A 22 10.55 11.85 -12.91
C ASP A 22 9.38 10.89 -13.20
N GLN A 23 9.26 9.82 -12.40
CA GLN A 23 8.24 8.78 -12.61
C GLN A 23 7.86 8.06 -11.33
N VAL A 24 6.58 7.74 -11.22
CA VAL A 24 6.00 6.90 -10.16
C VAL A 24 5.27 5.72 -10.79
N ASP A 25 5.72 4.52 -10.43
CA ASP A 25 5.07 3.27 -10.84
C ASP A 25 4.22 2.72 -9.68
N LEU A 26 2.90 2.78 -9.81
CA LEU A 26 1.98 2.11 -8.89
C LEU A 26 1.85 0.64 -9.28
N VAL A 27 2.51 -0.23 -8.51
CA VAL A 27 2.51 -1.67 -8.76
C VAL A 27 1.29 -2.34 -8.15
N THR A 28 0.58 -3.15 -8.95
CA THR A 28 -0.53 -3.95 -8.46
C THR A 28 -0.68 -5.24 -9.28
N ARG A 29 -1.71 -6.02 -8.97
CA ARG A 29 -1.97 -7.30 -9.60
C ARG A 29 -2.73 -7.17 -10.91
N LEU A 30 -2.29 -7.92 -11.95
CA LEU A 30 -3.05 -8.13 -13.16
C LEU A 30 -4.18 -9.14 -12.89
N ILE A 31 -5.41 -8.77 -13.22
CA ILE A 31 -6.59 -9.61 -13.02
C ILE A 31 -7.31 -9.80 -14.36
N LYS A 32 -7.46 -11.06 -14.78
CA LYS A 32 -8.24 -11.43 -15.96
C LYS A 32 -9.44 -12.26 -15.52
N ASP A 33 -10.47 -11.57 -15.04
CA ASP A 33 -11.69 -12.16 -14.51
C ASP A 33 -12.90 -11.44 -15.13
N SER A 34 -13.83 -12.18 -15.69
CA SER A 34 -15.03 -11.63 -16.33
C SER A 34 -15.96 -10.87 -15.37
N LYS A 35 -15.78 -11.04 -14.06
CA LYS A 35 -16.56 -10.36 -13.01
C LYS A 35 -15.92 -9.06 -12.57
N ILE A 36 -14.73 -8.72 -13.06
CA ILE A 36 -13.95 -7.55 -12.68
C ILE A 36 -13.81 -6.63 -13.90
N ASP A 37 -13.77 -5.32 -13.67
CA ASP A 37 -13.60 -4.34 -14.72
C ASP A 37 -12.39 -4.66 -15.61
N ILE A 38 -12.56 -4.52 -16.93
CA ILE A 38 -11.55 -4.88 -17.94
C ILE A 38 -10.24 -4.08 -17.78
N SER A 39 -10.26 -2.92 -17.15
CA SER A 39 -9.06 -2.10 -16.89
C SER A 39 -8.02 -2.87 -16.07
N TYR A 40 -8.45 -3.77 -15.16
CA TYR A 40 -7.54 -4.59 -14.35
C TYR A 40 -6.78 -5.65 -15.16
N SER A 41 -7.18 -5.92 -16.42
CA SER A 41 -6.48 -6.82 -17.33
C SER A 41 -5.38 -6.15 -18.16
N LYS A 42 -5.27 -4.82 -18.09
CA LYS A 42 -4.24 -4.04 -18.77
C LYS A 42 -2.95 -4.07 -17.94
N GLN A 43 -1.84 -4.46 -18.54
CA GLN A 43 -0.53 -4.50 -17.87
C GLN A 43 -0.06 -3.10 -17.46
N ARG A 44 -0.37 -2.09 -18.27
CA ARG A 44 -0.01 -0.69 -18.03
C ARG A 44 -1.23 0.20 -18.19
N GLU A 45 -1.39 1.12 -17.28
CA GLU A 45 -2.43 2.15 -17.33
C GLU A 45 -1.82 3.50 -16.95
N PHE A 46 -2.02 4.49 -17.80
CA PHE A 46 -1.57 5.85 -17.57
C PHE A 46 -2.49 6.53 -16.57
N ILE A 47 -1.93 7.21 -15.59
CA ILE A 47 -2.67 8.04 -14.62
C ILE A 47 -2.57 9.50 -15.04
N GLU A 48 -1.35 10.02 -15.13
CA GLU A 48 -1.02 11.38 -15.54
C GLU A 48 0.48 11.45 -15.91
N PRO A 49 1.02 12.57 -16.44
CA PRO A 49 2.44 12.71 -16.71
C PRO A 49 3.29 12.33 -15.51
N GLY A 50 4.26 11.43 -15.71
CA GLY A 50 5.11 10.92 -14.63
C GLY A 50 4.46 9.86 -13.72
N ALA A 51 3.20 9.42 -13.97
CA ALA A 51 2.53 8.42 -13.14
C ALA A 51 1.81 7.34 -13.95
N GLN A 52 2.02 6.09 -13.59
CA GLN A 52 1.35 4.93 -14.22
C GLN A 52 1.05 3.81 -13.22
N ILE A 53 0.08 2.97 -13.58
CA ILE A 53 -0.15 1.69 -12.92
C ILE A 53 0.53 0.60 -13.74
N LEU A 54 1.37 -0.20 -13.07
CA LEU A 54 1.96 -1.40 -13.62
C LEU A 54 1.32 -2.62 -12.96
N ARG A 55 0.74 -3.51 -13.76
CA ARG A 55 0.12 -4.73 -13.26
C ARG A 55 0.92 -5.94 -13.66
N PHE A 56 1.28 -6.73 -12.67
CA PHE A 56 2.03 -7.96 -12.82
C PHE A 56 1.12 -9.17 -12.60
N GLN A 57 1.25 -10.17 -13.46
CA GLN A 57 0.62 -11.46 -13.26
C GLN A 57 1.34 -12.20 -12.14
N PHE A 58 0.62 -12.65 -11.12
CA PHE A 58 1.08 -13.62 -10.14
C PHE A 58 -0.12 -14.38 -9.58
N GLY A 59 0.09 -15.66 -9.31
CA GLY A 59 -1.00 -16.57 -8.96
C GLY A 59 -2.07 -16.73 -10.06
N PRO A 60 -3.27 -17.18 -9.70
CA PRO A 60 -4.35 -17.43 -10.68
C PRO A 60 -4.86 -16.14 -11.33
N ASN A 61 -5.35 -16.23 -12.57
CA ASN A 61 -5.86 -15.07 -13.32
C ASN A 61 -7.11 -14.39 -12.72
N LYS A 62 -7.90 -15.14 -11.91
CA LYS A 62 -9.14 -14.65 -11.30
C LYS A 62 -8.87 -13.73 -10.10
N TYR A 63 -9.89 -12.96 -9.72
CA TYR A 63 -9.85 -12.19 -8.48
C TYR A 63 -9.57 -13.10 -7.27
N LEU A 64 -8.69 -12.64 -6.39
CA LEU A 64 -8.38 -13.28 -5.12
C LEU A 64 -8.54 -12.28 -3.98
N ARG A 65 -9.03 -12.77 -2.85
CA ARG A 65 -8.94 -12.02 -1.59
C ARG A 65 -7.47 -11.88 -1.19
N LYS A 66 -7.10 -10.75 -0.59
CA LYS A 66 -5.72 -10.44 -0.18
C LYS A 66 -5.09 -11.50 0.75
N GLU A 67 -5.89 -12.14 1.59
CA GLU A 67 -5.43 -13.19 2.49
C GLU A 67 -4.92 -14.43 1.73
N LEU A 68 -5.26 -14.56 0.46
CA LEU A 68 -4.84 -15.66 -0.41
C LEU A 68 -3.62 -15.31 -1.29
N PHE A 69 -3.02 -14.12 -1.15
CA PHE A 69 -1.86 -13.71 -1.95
C PHE A 69 -0.55 -14.32 -1.48
N TRP A 70 -0.43 -14.65 -0.20
CA TRP A 70 0.82 -15.07 0.44
C TRP A 70 1.63 -16.12 -0.33
N PRO A 71 1.03 -17.19 -0.92
CA PRO A 71 1.78 -18.19 -1.68
C PRO A 71 2.39 -17.68 -2.99
N TYR A 72 1.95 -16.51 -3.48
CA TYR A 72 2.30 -15.97 -4.79
C TYR A 72 3.16 -14.70 -4.72
N LEU A 73 3.49 -14.20 -3.52
CA LEU A 73 4.24 -12.96 -3.37
C LEU A 73 5.70 -13.08 -3.82
N ASP A 74 6.28 -14.28 -3.74
CA ASP A 74 7.62 -14.52 -4.26
C ASP A 74 7.66 -14.47 -5.80
N GLU A 75 6.61 -14.97 -6.47
CA GLU A 75 6.44 -14.84 -7.92
C GLU A 75 6.38 -13.35 -8.34
N LEU A 76 5.58 -12.55 -7.62
CA LEU A 76 5.53 -11.10 -7.84
C LEU A 76 6.91 -10.45 -7.65
N THR A 77 7.63 -10.83 -6.59
CA THR A 77 8.96 -10.31 -6.30
C THR A 77 9.93 -10.59 -7.45
N GLN A 78 9.96 -11.84 -7.94
CA GLN A 78 10.81 -12.24 -9.07
C GLN A 78 10.48 -11.45 -10.34
N ASN A 79 9.19 -11.31 -10.67
CA ASN A 79 8.74 -10.55 -11.82
C ASN A 79 9.17 -9.07 -11.74
N LEU A 80 9.09 -8.46 -10.55
CA LEU A 80 9.52 -7.07 -10.34
C LEU A 80 11.03 -6.91 -10.43
N VAL A 81 11.81 -7.82 -9.83
CA VAL A 81 13.28 -7.79 -9.95
C VAL A 81 13.68 -7.88 -11.41
N GLN A 82 13.13 -8.84 -12.15
CA GLN A 82 13.43 -8.99 -13.57
C GLN A 82 13.04 -7.74 -14.37
N TYR A 83 11.87 -7.18 -14.12
CA TYR A 83 11.39 -5.99 -14.79
C TYR A 83 12.35 -4.81 -14.60
N TYR A 84 12.67 -4.46 -13.35
CA TYR A 84 13.52 -3.29 -13.07
C TYR A 84 15.00 -3.50 -13.40
N GLN A 85 15.49 -4.74 -13.46
CA GLN A 85 16.83 -5.03 -13.96
C GLN A 85 16.98 -4.87 -15.47
N GLN A 86 15.90 -5.08 -16.23
CA GLN A 86 15.87 -4.97 -17.69
C GLN A 86 15.54 -3.58 -18.20
N HIS A 87 15.03 -2.69 -17.34
CA HIS A 87 14.66 -1.34 -17.72
C HIS A 87 15.80 -0.36 -17.45
N GLU A 88 16.01 0.58 -18.39
CA GLU A 88 17.08 1.59 -18.30
C GLU A 88 16.86 2.55 -17.12
N ASN A 89 15.61 2.85 -16.79
CA ASN A 89 15.23 3.72 -15.67
C ASN A 89 15.48 3.00 -14.35
N LYS A 90 16.53 3.44 -13.64
CA LYS A 90 16.86 2.89 -12.32
C LYS A 90 15.80 3.26 -11.30
N LEU A 91 15.30 2.26 -10.60
CA LEU A 91 14.45 2.47 -9.43
C LEU A 91 15.28 3.17 -8.33
N ASN A 92 14.78 4.30 -7.81
CA ASN A 92 15.50 5.08 -6.79
C ASN A 92 15.10 4.68 -5.37
N PHE A 93 13.82 4.38 -5.13
CA PHE A 93 13.31 3.89 -3.85
C PHE A 93 12.01 3.11 -4.03
N ILE A 94 11.63 2.39 -3.01
CA ILE A 94 10.39 1.62 -2.93
C ILE A 94 9.56 2.13 -1.76
N HIS A 95 8.28 2.42 -2.00
CA HIS A 95 7.32 2.71 -0.94
C HIS A 95 6.24 1.63 -0.91
N ALA A 96 6.25 0.77 0.09
CA ALA A 96 5.27 -0.28 0.23
C ALA A 96 4.14 0.11 1.19
N HIS A 97 2.92 -0.16 0.75
CA HIS A 97 1.69 0.12 1.48
C HIS A 97 1.00 -1.18 1.87
N TYR A 98 0.92 -1.45 3.18
CA TYR A 98 0.34 -2.67 3.74
C TYR A 98 1.30 -3.88 3.77
N ALA A 99 0.93 -4.93 4.52
CA ALA A 99 1.80 -6.06 4.88
C ALA A 99 2.30 -6.90 3.71
N ASP A 100 1.44 -7.20 2.73
CA ASP A 100 1.79 -7.97 1.54
C ASP A 100 2.76 -7.20 0.62
N ALA A 101 2.50 -5.90 0.41
CA ALA A 101 3.43 -5.03 -0.28
C ALA A 101 4.74 -4.85 0.52
N GLY A 102 4.68 -4.79 1.85
CA GLY A 102 5.85 -4.78 2.73
C GLY A 102 6.74 -6.01 2.54
N TYR A 103 6.13 -7.20 2.47
CA TYR A 103 6.84 -8.45 2.19
C TYR A 103 7.60 -8.40 0.86
N VAL A 104 6.95 -7.95 -0.21
CA VAL A 104 7.55 -7.82 -1.54
C VAL A 104 8.61 -6.71 -1.54
N GLY A 105 8.29 -5.55 -0.95
CA GLY A 105 9.16 -4.37 -0.90
C GLY A 105 10.51 -4.64 -0.25
N VAL A 106 10.54 -5.37 0.87
CA VAL A 106 11.80 -5.78 1.53
C VAL A 106 12.68 -6.61 0.60
N ARG A 107 12.10 -7.59 -0.09
CA ARG A 107 12.83 -8.48 -1.00
C ARG A 107 13.34 -7.75 -2.23
N LEU A 108 12.50 -6.89 -2.78
CA LEU A 108 12.84 -6.07 -3.95
C LEU A 108 13.95 -5.05 -3.60
N SER A 109 13.83 -4.35 -2.46
CA SER A 109 14.86 -3.42 -1.97
C SER A 109 16.22 -4.09 -1.81
N ARG A 110 16.25 -5.26 -1.20
CA ARG A 110 17.50 -6.04 -1.04
C ARG A 110 18.08 -6.46 -2.39
N ALA A 111 17.25 -6.94 -3.32
CA ALA A 111 17.71 -7.42 -4.63
C ALA A 111 18.25 -6.29 -5.51
N LEU A 112 17.63 -5.12 -5.47
CA LEU A 112 17.98 -3.95 -6.29
C LEU A 112 18.89 -2.95 -5.56
N LYS A 113 19.10 -3.13 -4.25
CA LYS A 113 19.92 -2.27 -3.38
C LYS A 113 19.43 -0.81 -3.37
N VAL A 114 18.13 -0.62 -3.24
CA VAL A 114 17.47 0.69 -3.17
C VAL A 114 16.79 0.91 -1.82
N PRO A 115 16.68 2.17 -1.36
CA PRO A 115 15.99 2.51 -0.12
C PRO A 115 14.54 2.00 -0.07
N PHE A 116 14.07 1.69 1.14
CA PHE A 116 12.75 1.15 1.40
C PHE A 116 11.95 1.97 2.40
N ILE A 117 10.77 2.41 1.99
CA ILE A 117 9.80 3.14 2.81
C ILE A 117 8.61 2.23 3.07
N PHE A 118 8.10 2.23 4.30
CA PHE A 118 6.95 1.41 4.68
C PHE A 118 5.83 2.22 5.33
N THR A 119 4.59 1.98 4.88
CA THR A 119 3.35 2.47 5.51
C THR A 119 2.41 1.29 5.74
N GLY A 120 2.12 0.97 7.01
CA GLY A 120 1.31 -0.20 7.37
C GLY A 120 -0.19 -0.01 7.15
N HIS A 121 -0.71 1.21 7.23
CA HIS A 121 -2.12 1.62 7.20
C HIS A 121 -2.97 0.99 8.30
N SER A 122 -3.22 -0.31 8.22
CA SER A 122 -3.90 -1.10 9.23
C SER A 122 -2.95 -2.21 9.66
N LEU A 123 -2.64 -2.29 10.92
CA LEU A 123 -1.63 -3.20 11.45
C LEU A 123 -2.23 -4.51 11.98
N GLY A 124 -1.51 -5.61 11.77
CA GLY A 124 -1.96 -6.96 12.10
C GLY A 124 -2.13 -7.20 13.59
N ARG A 125 -1.24 -6.66 14.43
CA ARG A 125 -1.33 -6.79 15.89
C ARG A 125 -2.59 -6.13 16.43
N GLU A 126 -2.89 -4.91 15.99
CA GLU A 126 -4.11 -4.19 16.38
C GLU A 126 -5.37 -4.88 15.85
N LYS A 127 -5.35 -5.36 14.59
CA LYS A 127 -6.44 -6.16 14.05
C LYS A 127 -6.68 -7.42 14.85
N LYS A 128 -5.61 -8.16 15.21
CA LYS A 128 -5.69 -9.37 16.03
C LYS A 128 -6.33 -9.07 17.38
N ARG A 129 -5.86 -8.01 18.07
CA ARG A 129 -6.41 -7.58 19.36
C ARG A 129 -7.91 -7.33 19.27
N LYS A 130 -8.36 -6.49 18.32
CA LYS A 130 -9.79 -6.17 18.12
C LYS A 130 -10.65 -7.39 17.81
N LEU A 131 -10.14 -8.34 17.03
CA LEU A 131 -10.88 -9.57 16.70
C LEU A 131 -11.00 -10.51 17.91
N LEU A 132 -9.98 -10.60 18.75
CA LEU A 132 -10.04 -11.35 20.03
C LEU A 132 -11.04 -10.71 20.99
N GLU A 133 -11.03 -9.38 21.13
CA GLU A 133 -12.02 -8.63 21.95
C GLU A 133 -13.44 -8.80 21.44
N ALA A 134 -13.62 -8.95 20.12
CA ALA A 134 -14.91 -9.29 19.51
C ALA A 134 -15.32 -10.77 19.68
N GLY A 135 -14.55 -11.57 20.43
CA GLY A 135 -14.86 -12.96 20.78
C GLY A 135 -14.42 -14.02 19.75
N LEU A 136 -13.66 -13.67 18.72
CA LEU A 136 -13.15 -14.66 17.78
C LEU A 136 -11.99 -15.45 18.43
N LYS A 137 -11.95 -16.77 18.19
CA LYS A 137 -10.85 -17.62 18.63
C LYS A 137 -9.63 -17.44 17.71
N ILE A 138 -8.43 -17.58 18.28
CA ILE A 138 -7.17 -17.40 17.51
C ILE A 138 -7.11 -18.25 16.25
N ASN A 139 -7.58 -19.52 16.30
CA ASN A 139 -7.60 -20.40 15.14
C ASN A 139 -8.54 -19.91 14.02
N GLN A 140 -9.65 -19.26 14.38
CA GLN A 140 -10.55 -18.62 13.41
C GLN A 140 -9.89 -17.41 12.77
N ILE A 141 -9.22 -16.57 13.56
CA ILE A 141 -8.50 -15.40 13.09
C ILE A 141 -7.38 -15.83 12.12
N GLU A 142 -6.61 -16.86 12.48
CA GLU A 142 -5.56 -17.37 11.60
C GLU A 142 -6.11 -17.90 10.27
N LYS A 143 -7.16 -18.71 10.32
CA LYS A 143 -7.81 -19.27 9.13
C LYS A 143 -8.38 -18.20 8.20
N LEU A 144 -8.97 -17.14 8.76
CA LEU A 144 -9.65 -16.10 7.99
C LEU A 144 -8.69 -15.03 7.44
N TYR A 145 -7.62 -14.72 8.18
CA TYR A 145 -6.80 -13.52 7.93
C TYR A 145 -5.32 -13.80 7.74
N CYS A 146 -4.86 -15.05 7.90
CA CYS A 146 -3.43 -15.39 7.90
C CYS A 146 -2.62 -14.45 8.79
N ILE A 147 -3.17 -14.17 10.00
CA ILE A 147 -2.73 -13.05 10.84
C ILE A 147 -1.27 -13.18 11.27
N SER A 148 -0.78 -14.40 11.48
CA SER A 148 0.61 -14.65 11.84
C SER A 148 1.57 -14.28 10.70
N LYS A 149 1.25 -14.68 9.45
CA LYS A 149 2.04 -14.30 8.28
C LYS A 149 2.08 -12.79 8.08
N ARG A 150 0.93 -12.14 8.27
CA ARG A 150 0.79 -10.71 8.17
C ARG A 150 1.67 -9.99 9.20
N ILE A 151 1.60 -10.35 10.48
CA ILE A 151 2.40 -9.75 11.55
C ILE A 151 3.90 -9.96 11.31
N ASN A 152 4.30 -11.15 10.86
CA ASN A 152 5.69 -11.43 10.54
C ASN A 152 6.22 -10.59 9.38
N ALA A 153 5.40 -10.38 8.35
CA ALA A 153 5.75 -9.50 7.23
C ALA A 153 5.87 -8.03 7.66
N GLU A 154 4.99 -7.58 8.54
CA GLU A 154 5.05 -6.23 9.13
C GLU A 154 6.31 -6.06 10.01
N GLU A 155 6.67 -7.05 10.84
CA GLU A 155 7.94 -7.04 11.60
C GLU A 155 9.16 -6.96 10.67
N GLU A 156 9.19 -7.76 9.59
CA GLU A 156 10.29 -7.73 8.63
C GLU A 156 10.35 -6.38 7.91
N ALA A 157 9.21 -5.84 7.49
CA ALA A 157 9.13 -4.54 6.83
C ALA A 157 9.62 -3.41 7.75
N LEU A 158 9.18 -3.38 9.00
CA LEU A 158 9.59 -2.37 10.00
C LEU A 158 11.10 -2.46 10.32
N LYS A 159 11.64 -3.68 10.38
CA LYS A 159 13.08 -3.90 10.59
C LYS A 159 13.91 -3.34 9.43
N CYS A 160 13.46 -3.56 8.19
CA CYS A 160 14.23 -3.27 6.98
C CYS A 160 13.98 -1.88 6.42
N ALA A 161 12.89 -1.22 6.79
CA ALA A 161 12.58 0.12 6.32
C ALA A 161 13.65 1.13 6.75
N ASP A 162 14.04 1.99 5.82
CA ASP A 162 14.84 3.18 6.09
C ASP A 162 13.96 4.27 6.72
N ILE A 163 12.71 4.37 6.25
CA ILE A 163 11.68 5.28 6.76
C ILE A 163 10.37 4.51 6.95
N VAL A 164 9.73 4.74 8.10
CA VAL A 164 8.36 4.29 8.38
C VAL A 164 7.45 5.51 8.42
N VAL A 165 6.46 5.55 7.52
CA VAL A 165 5.47 6.63 7.50
C VAL A 165 4.25 6.25 8.33
N THR A 166 3.87 7.13 9.26
CA THR A 166 2.67 7.00 10.09
C THR A 166 1.78 8.22 9.89
N SER A 167 0.46 8.07 9.99
CA SER A 167 -0.48 9.18 9.79
C SER A 167 -0.52 10.14 10.98
N THR A 168 -0.27 9.63 12.18
CA THR A 168 -0.29 10.42 13.43
C THR A 168 0.77 9.93 14.42
N LYS A 169 1.17 10.82 15.36
CA LYS A 169 2.02 10.43 16.49
C LYS A 169 1.37 9.34 17.34
N GLN A 170 0.05 9.43 17.52
CA GLN A 170 -0.70 8.43 18.29
C GLN A 170 -0.64 7.05 17.63
N GLU A 171 -0.75 6.97 16.31
CA GLU A 171 -0.58 5.72 15.58
C GLU A 171 0.81 5.12 15.81
N ALA A 172 1.88 5.92 15.68
CA ALA A 172 3.25 5.49 15.93
C ALA A 172 3.41 4.92 17.35
N ILE A 173 2.92 5.64 18.37
CA ILE A 173 3.09 5.29 19.79
C ILE A 173 2.20 4.10 20.21
N HIS A 174 0.98 3.96 19.71
CA HIS A 174 0.02 2.96 20.21
C HIS A 174 -0.10 1.72 19.32
N GLN A 175 0.19 1.84 18.03
CA GLN A 175 0.05 0.72 17.12
C GLN A 175 1.40 0.16 16.64
N TYR A 176 2.26 1.02 16.11
CA TYR A 176 3.57 0.55 15.63
C TYR A 176 4.51 0.14 16.76
N SER A 177 4.45 0.78 17.92
CA SER A 177 5.26 0.39 19.11
C SER A 177 4.96 -1.02 19.64
N GLN A 178 3.86 -1.63 19.21
CA GLN A 178 3.58 -3.04 19.52
C GLN A 178 4.53 -4.00 18.78
N TYR A 179 5.26 -3.54 17.77
CA TYR A 179 6.22 -4.33 16.99
C TYR A 179 7.62 -4.18 17.53
N CYS A 180 8.30 -5.31 17.76
CA CYS A 180 9.66 -5.31 18.31
C CYS A 180 10.68 -4.65 17.37
N SER A 181 10.40 -4.69 16.06
CA SER A 181 11.27 -4.15 15.03
C SER A 181 11.02 -2.66 14.72
N PHE A 182 10.03 -2.03 15.36
CA PHE A 182 9.74 -0.62 15.14
C PHE A 182 10.74 0.27 15.89
N SER A 183 11.22 1.32 15.24
CA SER A 183 12.03 2.39 15.83
C SER A 183 11.42 3.75 15.55
N LEU A 184 11.26 4.57 16.58
CA LEU A 184 10.78 5.95 16.45
C LEU A 184 11.72 6.82 15.62
N ASP A 185 13.02 6.57 15.65
CA ASP A 185 14.02 7.33 14.89
C ASP A 185 13.81 7.23 13.38
N LYS A 186 13.29 6.10 12.91
CA LYS A 186 12.94 5.87 11.51
C LYS A 186 11.52 6.36 11.17
N SER A 187 10.71 6.74 12.16
CA SER A 187 9.32 7.12 11.96
C SER A 187 9.20 8.59 11.54
N LYS A 188 8.41 8.81 10.51
CA LYS A 188 7.96 10.12 10.04
C LYS A 188 6.45 10.21 10.11
N VAL A 189 5.95 11.19 10.84
CA VAL A 189 4.52 11.46 10.90
C VAL A 189 4.15 12.36 9.73
N ILE A 190 3.38 11.81 8.79
CA ILE A 190 2.89 12.51 7.60
C ILE A 190 1.37 12.30 7.57
N ALA A 191 0.63 13.34 7.97
CA ALA A 191 -0.83 13.30 7.93
C ALA A 191 -1.31 13.18 6.48
N PRO A 192 -2.40 12.43 6.22
CA PRO A 192 -3.04 12.41 4.91
C PRO A 192 -3.42 13.83 4.48
N GLY A 193 -3.07 14.19 3.25
CA GLY A 193 -3.43 15.47 2.65
C GLY A 193 -4.92 15.51 2.28
N VAL A 194 -5.42 16.73 2.10
CA VAL A 194 -6.76 17.00 1.58
C VAL A 194 -6.63 17.86 0.33
N ASP A 195 -7.33 17.47 -0.72
CA ASP A 195 -7.38 18.26 -1.95
C ASP A 195 -8.32 19.46 -1.75
N HIS A 196 -7.74 20.64 -1.58
CA HIS A 196 -8.48 21.88 -1.34
C HIS A 196 -9.29 22.35 -2.57
N THR A 197 -9.04 21.80 -3.75
CA THR A 197 -9.85 22.10 -4.94
C THR A 197 -11.19 21.35 -4.91
N LYS A 198 -11.21 20.18 -4.28
CA LYS A 198 -12.42 19.35 -4.07
C LYS A 198 -13.13 19.65 -2.75
N PHE A 199 -12.37 20.02 -1.72
CA PHE A 199 -12.87 20.27 -0.37
C PHE A 199 -12.53 21.71 0.03
N HIS A 200 -13.44 22.63 -0.27
CA HIS A 200 -13.32 24.04 0.08
C HIS A 200 -14.46 24.48 1.00
N HIS A 201 -14.27 25.58 1.69
CA HIS A 201 -15.30 26.13 2.58
C HIS A 201 -16.45 26.71 1.74
N ILE A 202 -17.68 26.35 2.05
CA ILE A 202 -18.87 26.90 1.39
C ILE A 202 -19.13 28.31 1.90
N HIS A 203 -18.95 29.30 1.04
CA HIS A 203 -19.09 30.72 1.38
C HIS A 203 -20.43 31.33 0.98
N SER A 204 -21.31 30.62 0.23
CA SER A 204 -22.59 31.14 -0.22
C SER A 204 -23.72 30.13 -0.15
N THR A 205 -24.92 30.60 0.07
CA THR A 205 -26.16 29.79 0.09
C THR A 205 -26.55 29.15 -1.24
N THR A 206 -25.91 29.53 -2.32
CA THR A 206 -26.13 28.97 -3.68
C THR A 206 -25.40 27.61 -3.87
N GLU A 207 -24.36 27.31 -3.11
CA GLU A 207 -23.61 26.05 -3.22
C GLU A 207 -24.22 24.91 -2.38
N THR A 208 -25.11 25.24 -1.43
CA THR A 208 -25.79 24.23 -0.60
C THR A 208 -26.84 23.40 -1.35
N SER A 209 -27.35 23.88 -2.47
CA SER A 209 -28.37 23.17 -3.26
C SER A 209 -27.82 21.97 -4.06
N GLU A 210 -26.51 21.88 -4.26
CA GLU A 210 -25.88 20.74 -4.95
C GLU A 210 -25.56 19.59 -4.00
N ILE A 211 -25.44 19.85 -2.70
CA ILE A 211 -25.11 18.82 -1.68
C ILE A 211 -26.36 17.99 -1.32
N ASP A 212 -27.56 18.60 -1.37
CA ASP A 212 -28.82 17.92 -1.06
C ASP A 212 -29.28 16.93 -2.16
N ASN A 213 -28.59 16.88 -3.29
CA ASN A 213 -28.91 16.01 -4.43
C ASN A 213 -27.87 14.86 -4.66
N MET A 214 -26.93 14.65 -3.73
CA MET A 214 -26.01 13.50 -3.70
C MET A 214 -26.40 12.51 -2.59
#